data_c37cb870c6c7ca6bac46b6edc3455422
#
_entry.id   c37cb870c6c7ca6bac46b6edc3455422
#
_cell.length_a   1.000
_cell.length_b   1.000
_cell.length_c   1.000
_cell.angle_alpha   90.00
_cell.angle_beta   90.00
_cell.angle_gamma   90.00
#
_symmetry.space_group_name_H-M   'P 1'
#
loop_
_entity.id
_entity.type
_entity.pdbx_description
1 polymer ?
#
loop_
_entity_poly.entity_id
_entity_poly.type
_entity_poly.pdbx_seq_one_letter_code
_entity_poly.pdbx_strand_id
1 'polypeptide(L)'
;MNFFHKVVSVVRAYDYRDKVISVAAVAIFSLMLVKMIIFPYGMLGLGETKVYTEGIVSKNGIQNINPLFVDYNEADREVSRLVFAGLMKYDSESKAVVDDMGMLSISEDKTEYVFKMRDGLKWHDGKPVTAEDVYFTFHDVILDPSFPNEILKMNFSGVNVELVDEKTVKFQIEKPNIFFVANFVIGILPKHILSGVDPADLLQNEFNKKPVGAGSYMVNESLETFPNGRTQITLERSPYYYGDASDIEFMRFIAYPSMEDLIDEVDSVNGVVKVSGKYISDFQNNDRFELISYELPQYTAVFMNMESKILDDKNVRLALMKSVDKDTLLADSTDKIRVDTPLMELSQEDWYYKYSLDEANGALKDAGYEYREEDIEKAGIRYNDDEDALELNFIARLYDEGTYQEEETKKVVEFLNSVWESIGFSIQVEFLPEEDFKSRVMSRKYDLLFVGQALGYNLDTYSYWHSTQSTPVGQNLSNYKSFQVDSLIEDIRYVFNLDKRKSNLKELAKNIKEDVPAIFLYRPVYYYATDGRVTGVSMKDVVFSSDRFAGISKWKFD
;
A
#
# COMPACT_ATOMS: atom_id res chain seq x y z
N MET A 1 69.46 11.43 -6.08
CA MET A 1 69.76 12.84 -6.43
C MET A 1 69.27 13.25 -7.83
N ASN A 2 68.63 12.36 -8.61
CA ASN A 2 68.29 12.66 -10.04
C ASN A 2 66.86 13.13 -10.33
N PHE A 3 65.90 12.98 -9.44
CA PHE A 3 64.52 13.42 -9.72
C PHE A 3 64.32 14.91 -9.50
N PHE A 4 64.80 15.45 -8.40
CA PHE A 4 64.70 16.88 -8.08
C PHE A 4 65.40 17.79 -9.12
N HIS A 5 66.60 17.37 -9.62
CA HIS A 5 67.28 18.10 -10.68
C HIS A 5 66.55 18.12 -12.02
N LYS A 6 65.86 17.01 -12.38
CA LYS A 6 65.04 16.97 -13.60
C LYS A 6 63.79 17.86 -13.49
N VAL A 7 63.13 17.86 -12.33
CA VAL A 7 61.96 18.74 -12.12
C VAL A 7 62.35 20.20 -12.17
N VAL A 8 63.48 20.60 -11.54
CA VAL A 8 63.97 21.98 -11.56
C VAL A 8 64.40 22.43 -12.98
N SER A 9 64.96 21.52 -13.79
CA SER A 9 65.36 21.88 -15.19
C SER A 9 64.13 22.05 -16.10
N VAL A 10 63.06 21.25 -15.90
CA VAL A 10 61.81 21.38 -16.65
C VAL A 10 61.08 22.68 -16.29
N VAL A 11 61.01 23.02 -15.00
CA VAL A 11 60.37 24.28 -14.54
C VAL A 11 61.13 25.54 -15.01
N ARG A 12 62.46 25.42 -15.17
CA ARG A 12 63.28 26.56 -15.74
C ARG A 12 63.04 26.77 -17.24
N ALA A 13 62.62 25.73 -17.97
CA ALA A 13 62.35 25.81 -19.41
C ALA A 13 60.95 26.34 -19.73
N TYR A 14 60.06 26.48 -18.76
CA TYR A 14 58.71 27.01 -18.97
C TYR A 14 58.70 28.53 -19.18
N ASP A 15 57.91 28.97 -20.14
CA ASP A 15 57.62 30.42 -20.34
C ASP A 15 56.84 30.94 -19.09
N TYR A 16 56.81 32.26 -18.95
CA TYR A 16 56.14 32.92 -17.82
C TYR A 16 54.67 32.52 -17.69
N ARG A 17 53.95 32.34 -18.82
CA ARG A 17 52.57 31.86 -18.85
C ARG A 17 52.44 30.44 -18.34
N ASP A 18 53.31 29.55 -18.75
CA ASP A 18 53.30 28.15 -18.32
C ASP A 18 53.62 28.01 -16.82
N LYS A 19 54.50 28.87 -16.28
CA LYS A 19 54.78 28.93 -14.83
C LYS A 19 53.56 29.38 -14.03
N VAL A 20 52.85 30.40 -14.52
CA VAL A 20 51.61 30.89 -13.87
C VAL A 20 50.53 29.82 -13.90
N ILE A 21 50.33 29.15 -15.05
CA ILE A 21 49.35 28.07 -15.19
C ILE A 21 49.70 26.87 -14.27
N SER A 22 50.97 26.48 -14.22
CA SER A 22 51.46 25.39 -13.38
C SER A 22 51.29 25.69 -11.89
N VAL A 23 51.60 26.91 -11.45
CA VAL A 23 51.40 27.34 -10.06
C VAL A 23 49.89 27.39 -9.71
N ALA A 24 49.07 27.91 -10.63
CA ALA A 24 47.62 27.91 -10.44
C ALA A 24 47.05 26.47 -10.36
N ALA A 25 47.50 25.56 -11.23
CA ALA A 25 47.08 24.16 -11.22
C ALA A 25 47.52 23.46 -9.94
N VAL A 26 48.73 23.67 -9.45
CA VAL A 26 49.20 23.12 -8.16
C VAL A 26 48.45 23.73 -6.99
N ALA A 27 48.12 25.01 -7.02
CA ALA A 27 47.33 25.65 -5.98
C ALA A 27 45.89 25.12 -5.94
N ILE A 28 45.26 24.93 -7.11
CA ILE A 28 43.91 24.33 -7.22
C ILE A 28 43.93 22.87 -6.76
N PHE A 29 44.95 22.11 -7.18
CA PHE A 29 45.09 20.70 -6.76
C PHE A 29 45.37 20.59 -5.27
N SER A 30 46.19 21.48 -4.70
CA SER A 30 46.43 21.54 -3.25
C SER A 30 45.19 21.95 -2.47
N LEU A 31 44.39 22.90 -3.00
CA LEU A 31 43.09 23.27 -2.44
C LEU A 31 42.09 22.10 -2.50
N MET A 32 42.06 21.33 -3.60
CA MET A 32 41.25 20.13 -3.73
C MET A 32 41.71 19.02 -2.76
N LEU A 33 43.03 18.83 -2.61
CA LEU A 33 43.59 17.85 -1.65
C LEU A 33 43.34 18.26 -0.20
N VAL A 34 43.47 19.52 0.13
CA VAL A 34 43.13 20.10 1.43
C VAL A 34 41.62 19.90 1.70
N LYS A 35 40.76 20.15 0.69
CA LYS A 35 39.32 19.89 0.77
C LYS A 35 39.03 18.39 1.00
N MET A 36 39.79 17.51 0.36
CA MET A 36 39.59 16.06 0.45
C MET A 36 40.16 15.43 1.74
N ILE A 37 41.23 16.01 2.34
CA ILE A 37 41.90 15.46 3.53
C ILE A 37 41.42 16.14 4.83
N ILE A 38 41.10 17.44 4.80
CA ILE A 38 40.70 18.22 5.99
C ILE A 38 39.18 18.28 6.11
N PHE A 39 38.42 18.12 5.01
CA PHE A 39 36.96 18.14 4.97
C PHE A 39 36.42 16.89 4.25
N PRO A 40 36.66 15.68 4.78
CA PRO A 40 36.03 14.50 4.20
C PRO A 40 34.50 14.54 4.27
N TYR A 41 33.96 15.41 5.11
CA TYR A 41 32.49 15.66 5.26
C TYR A 41 32.27 17.17 5.50
N GLY A 42 32.07 17.92 4.43
CA GLY A 42 31.31 19.17 4.35
C GLY A 42 31.46 20.27 5.42
N MET A 43 32.63 20.56 5.96
CA MET A 43 32.78 21.55 7.03
C MET A 43 33.33 22.91 6.49
N LEU A 44 32.50 23.62 5.77
CA LEU A 44 32.53 25.07 5.64
C LEU A 44 31.16 25.57 6.10
N GLY A 45 30.97 25.77 7.42
CA GLY A 45 29.97 26.65 8.04
C GLY A 45 28.55 26.80 7.47
N LEU A 46 28.13 25.89 6.59
CA LEU A 46 26.78 25.66 6.16
C LEU A 46 26.31 24.45 6.99
N GLY A 47 25.24 24.58 7.72
CA GLY A 47 24.72 23.56 8.64
C GLY A 47 24.80 22.13 8.08
N GLU A 48 24.99 21.16 8.92
CA GLU A 48 25.04 19.75 8.53
C GLU A 48 23.90 19.47 7.55
N THR A 49 24.22 18.92 6.39
CA THR A 49 23.21 18.53 5.40
C THR A 49 22.30 17.51 6.04
N LYS A 50 21.06 17.90 6.34
CA LYS A 50 20.10 17.06 7.06
C LYS A 50 19.56 16.00 6.10
N VAL A 51 20.11 14.81 6.19
CA VAL A 51 19.64 13.61 5.46
C VAL A 51 18.83 12.75 6.41
N TYR A 52 17.57 12.56 6.11
CA TYR A 52 16.71 11.61 6.82
C TYR A 52 16.60 10.32 6.02
N THR A 53 16.85 9.18 6.65
CA THR A 53 16.88 7.88 5.98
C THR A 53 15.71 7.01 6.46
N GLU A 54 14.84 6.60 5.55
CA GLU A 54 13.77 5.63 5.76
C GLU A 54 14.22 4.22 5.39
N GLY A 55 14.05 3.28 6.31
CA GLY A 55 14.19 1.84 6.10
C GLY A 55 12.83 1.22 5.77
N ILE A 56 12.78 0.45 4.70
CA ILE A 56 11.56 -0.24 4.25
C ILE A 56 11.91 -1.70 4.02
N VAL A 57 11.03 -2.63 4.43
CA VAL A 57 11.18 -4.03 4.07
C VAL A 57 10.42 -4.31 2.78
N SER A 58 11.14 -4.72 1.75
CA SER A 58 10.58 -5.13 0.46
C SER A 58 11.50 -6.14 -0.22
N LYS A 59 11.03 -7.37 -0.39
CA LYS A 59 11.78 -8.46 -1.07
C LYS A 59 12.28 -8.06 -2.46
N ASN A 60 11.47 -7.28 -3.18
CA ASN A 60 11.79 -6.84 -4.54
C ASN A 60 12.48 -5.46 -4.56
N GLY A 61 12.68 -4.83 -3.39
CA GLY A 61 13.21 -3.48 -3.31
C GLY A 61 12.30 -2.40 -3.91
N ILE A 62 12.85 -1.23 -4.13
CA ILE A 62 12.23 -0.14 -4.91
C ILE A 62 12.47 -0.45 -6.38
N GLN A 63 11.44 -0.40 -7.23
CA GLN A 63 11.53 -0.77 -8.65
C GLN A 63 10.93 0.28 -9.60
N ASN A 64 9.75 0.79 -9.24
CA ASN A 64 8.92 1.59 -10.14
C ASN A 64 8.23 2.72 -9.39
N ILE A 65 8.80 3.92 -9.48
CA ILE A 65 8.32 5.09 -8.73
C ILE A 65 7.14 5.78 -9.43
N ASN A 66 6.71 5.28 -10.60
CA ASN A 66 5.59 5.85 -11.35
C ASN A 66 4.28 5.73 -10.55
N PRO A 67 3.54 6.84 -10.32
CA PRO A 67 2.36 6.87 -9.46
C PRO A 67 1.21 5.98 -9.96
N LEU A 68 1.21 5.58 -11.23
CA LEU A 68 0.18 4.71 -11.80
C LEU A 68 0.41 3.21 -11.51
N PHE A 69 1.54 2.84 -10.89
CA PHE A 69 1.91 1.44 -10.62
C PHE A 69 2.29 1.16 -9.15
N VAL A 70 2.16 2.15 -8.27
CA VAL A 70 2.56 2.04 -6.86
C VAL A 70 1.75 1.01 -6.06
N ASP A 71 0.62 0.54 -6.57
CA ASP A 71 -0.19 -0.49 -5.91
C ASP A 71 0.47 -1.88 -5.95
N TYR A 72 1.45 -2.07 -6.81
CA TYR A 72 2.18 -3.34 -6.94
C TYR A 72 3.30 -3.50 -5.90
N ASN A 73 3.81 -2.40 -5.33
CA ASN A 73 4.92 -2.42 -4.38
C ASN A 73 4.83 -1.23 -3.40
N GLU A 74 4.79 -1.52 -2.12
CA GLU A 74 4.69 -0.49 -1.09
C GLU A 74 5.94 0.39 -1.01
N ALA A 75 7.13 -0.16 -1.25
CA ALA A 75 8.36 0.64 -1.27
C ALA A 75 8.33 1.70 -2.38
N ASP A 76 7.74 1.38 -3.53
CA ASP A 76 7.53 2.33 -4.61
C ASP A 76 6.54 3.43 -4.22
N ARG A 77 5.45 3.07 -3.51
CA ARG A 77 4.46 4.04 -3.01
C ARG A 77 5.07 5.03 -2.02
N GLU A 78 5.94 4.57 -1.12
CA GLU A 78 6.62 5.42 -0.14
C GLU A 78 7.40 6.54 -0.83
N VAL A 79 8.17 6.21 -1.86
CA VAL A 79 8.96 7.17 -2.63
C VAL A 79 8.08 8.05 -3.51
N SER A 80 7.14 7.43 -4.23
CA SER A 80 6.26 8.12 -5.18
C SER A 80 5.43 9.22 -4.51
N ARG A 81 5.03 9.03 -3.24
CA ARG A 81 4.25 9.99 -2.46
C ARG A 81 4.95 11.35 -2.28
N LEU A 82 6.28 11.36 -2.24
CA LEU A 82 7.07 12.59 -2.15
C LEU A 82 7.40 13.20 -3.51
N VAL A 83 7.51 12.35 -4.54
CA VAL A 83 7.91 12.78 -5.89
C VAL A 83 6.75 13.33 -6.71
N PHE A 84 5.55 12.77 -6.54
CA PHE A 84 4.38 13.15 -7.32
C PHE A 84 3.31 13.84 -6.47
N ALA A 85 2.48 14.65 -7.13
CA ALA A 85 1.28 15.24 -6.57
C ALA A 85 0.08 14.94 -7.48
N GLY A 86 -1.10 14.84 -6.87
CA GLY A 86 -2.37 14.63 -7.57
C GLY A 86 -3.21 15.91 -7.68
N LEU A 87 -4.35 15.80 -8.33
CA LEU A 87 -5.36 16.87 -8.30
C LEU A 87 -5.88 17.08 -6.87
N MET A 88 -5.98 15.99 -6.14
CA MET A 88 -6.39 15.95 -4.74
C MET A 88 -5.37 15.19 -3.90
N LYS A 89 -5.44 15.33 -2.58
CA LYS A 89 -4.62 14.58 -1.63
C LYS A 89 -5.46 14.11 -0.45
N TYR A 90 -5.02 13.05 0.20
CA TYR A 90 -5.60 12.65 1.48
C TYR A 90 -5.00 13.50 2.61
N ASP A 91 -5.88 14.03 3.46
CA ASP A 91 -5.53 14.77 4.68
C ASP A 91 -5.97 13.98 5.91
N SER A 92 -5.00 13.52 6.70
CA SER A 92 -5.25 12.70 7.89
C SER A 92 -5.89 13.50 9.04
N GLU A 93 -5.76 14.82 9.08
CA GLU A 93 -6.39 15.65 10.14
C GLU A 93 -7.91 15.72 9.93
N SER A 94 -8.36 15.98 8.70
CA SER A 94 -9.79 15.99 8.34
C SER A 94 -10.35 14.60 8.00
N LYS A 95 -9.50 13.57 7.84
CA LYS A 95 -9.84 12.21 7.37
C LYS A 95 -10.58 12.22 6.03
N ALA A 96 -10.18 13.10 5.15
CA ALA A 96 -10.86 13.34 3.89
C ALA A 96 -9.86 13.56 2.74
N VAL A 97 -10.35 13.35 1.54
CA VAL A 97 -9.66 13.76 0.32
C VAL A 97 -9.99 15.23 0.06
N VAL A 98 -8.96 16.07 -0.03
CA VAL A 98 -9.05 17.53 -0.17
C VAL A 98 -8.32 18.02 -1.41
N ASP A 99 -8.60 19.25 -1.83
CA ASP A 99 -7.93 19.90 -2.96
C ASP A 99 -6.41 19.94 -2.79
N ASP A 100 -5.68 19.58 -3.86
CA ASP A 100 -4.22 19.72 -3.91
C ASP A 100 -3.79 20.59 -5.11
N MET A 101 -3.32 20.05 -6.24
CA MET A 101 -2.98 20.87 -7.42
C MET A 101 -4.21 21.44 -8.11
N GLY A 102 -5.38 20.79 -8.01
CA GLY A 102 -6.66 21.25 -8.55
C GLY A 102 -7.61 21.73 -7.47
N MET A 103 -8.44 22.71 -7.83
CA MET A 103 -9.60 23.12 -7.03
C MET A 103 -10.84 22.49 -7.66
N LEU A 104 -11.53 21.62 -6.88
CA LEU A 104 -12.68 20.86 -7.34
C LEU A 104 -13.99 21.64 -7.25
N SER A 105 -14.79 21.58 -8.33
CA SER A 105 -16.20 21.94 -8.34
C SER A 105 -17.01 20.75 -8.86
N ILE A 106 -18.09 20.40 -8.17
CA ILE A 106 -18.97 19.29 -8.53
C ILE A 106 -20.35 19.83 -8.91
N SER A 107 -20.94 19.36 -10.02
CA SER A 107 -22.28 19.72 -10.47
C SER A 107 -23.36 19.35 -9.44
N GLU A 108 -24.56 19.95 -9.56
CA GLU A 108 -25.68 19.68 -8.63
C GLU A 108 -26.12 18.20 -8.70
N ASP A 109 -26.14 17.60 -9.89
CA ASP A 109 -26.48 16.20 -10.13
C ASP A 109 -25.34 15.21 -9.79
N LYS A 110 -24.16 15.74 -9.37
CA LYS A 110 -22.99 14.96 -8.93
C LYS A 110 -22.38 14.07 -10.02
N THR A 111 -22.56 14.42 -11.27
CA THR A 111 -22.00 13.67 -12.41
C THR A 111 -20.83 14.35 -13.09
N GLU A 112 -20.63 15.67 -12.89
CA GLU A 112 -19.50 16.42 -13.43
C GLU A 112 -18.56 16.88 -12.32
N TYR A 113 -17.27 16.63 -12.51
CA TYR A 113 -16.16 17.03 -11.63
C TYR A 113 -15.22 17.92 -12.42
N VAL A 114 -15.22 19.22 -12.10
CA VAL A 114 -14.40 20.23 -12.79
C VAL A 114 -13.26 20.65 -11.90
N PHE A 115 -12.03 20.45 -12.37
CA PHE A 115 -10.82 20.86 -11.69
C PHE A 115 -10.22 22.09 -12.36
N LYS A 116 -10.04 23.15 -11.58
CA LYS A 116 -9.28 24.31 -11.99
C LYS A 116 -7.89 24.23 -11.35
N MET A 117 -6.85 24.15 -12.17
CA MET A 117 -5.47 24.08 -11.70
C MET A 117 -5.05 25.36 -10.98
N ARG A 118 -4.29 25.22 -9.89
CA ARG A 118 -3.70 26.35 -9.17
C ARG A 118 -2.68 27.06 -10.05
N ASP A 119 -2.43 28.35 -9.78
CA ASP A 119 -1.42 29.12 -10.49
C ASP A 119 -0.01 28.76 -10.02
N GLY A 120 0.95 28.83 -10.94
CA GLY A 120 2.37 28.70 -10.62
C GLY A 120 2.89 27.30 -10.37
N LEU A 121 2.08 26.26 -10.63
CA LEU A 121 2.51 24.86 -10.52
C LEU A 121 3.66 24.56 -11.49
N LYS A 122 4.65 23.82 -11.01
CA LYS A 122 5.84 23.44 -11.80
C LYS A 122 6.23 22.00 -11.55
N TRP A 123 6.73 21.37 -12.59
CA TRP A 123 7.49 20.14 -12.54
C TRP A 123 8.86 20.34 -11.91
N HIS A 124 9.51 19.27 -11.46
CA HIS A 124 10.87 19.29 -10.91
C HIS A 124 11.93 19.80 -11.90
N ASP A 125 11.66 19.78 -13.21
CA ASP A 125 12.52 20.37 -14.24
C ASP A 125 12.22 21.87 -14.50
N GLY A 126 11.30 22.47 -13.72
CA GLY A 126 10.93 23.88 -13.78
C GLY A 126 9.88 24.24 -14.83
N LYS A 127 9.43 23.29 -15.67
CA LYS A 127 8.35 23.52 -16.63
C LYS A 127 6.99 23.65 -15.92
N PRO A 128 6.03 24.39 -16.50
CA PRO A 128 4.69 24.51 -15.90
C PRO A 128 3.94 23.18 -15.92
N VAL A 129 3.17 22.90 -14.86
CA VAL A 129 2.12 21.86 -14.84
C VAL A 129 0.84 22.51 -15.35
N THR A 130 0.17 21.87 -16.30
CA THR A 130 -1.04 22.39 -16.95
C THR A 130 -2.18 21.36 -16.94
N ALA A 131 -3.37 21.77 -17.34
CA ALA A 131 -4.51 20.87 -17.53
C ALA A 131 -4.26 19.83 -18.65
N GLU A 132 -3.31 20.10 -19.58
CA GLU A 132 -2.90 19.11 -20.59
C GLU A 132 -2.17 17.90 -19.98
N ASP A 133 -1.39 18.08 -18.90
CA ASP A 133 -0.73 16.98 -18.20
C ASP A 133 -1.76 16.10 -17.49
N VAL A 134 -2.81 16.72 -16.93
CA VAL A 134 -3.95 16.01 -16.33
C VAL A 134 -4.70 15.22 -17.39
N TYR A 135 -5.07 15.87 -18.50
CA TYR A 135 -5.75 15.22 -19.62
C TYR A 135 -4.91 14.03 -20.14
N PHE A 136 -3.62 14.24 -20.37
CA PHE A 136 -2.70 13.19 -20.78
C PHE A 136 -2.71 11.99 -19.81
N THR A 137 -2.61 12.25 -18.50
CA THR A 137 -2.57 11.19 -17.49
C THR A 137 -3.83 10.34 -17.50
N PHE A 138 -5.00 10.98 -17.49
CA PHE A 138 -6.27 10.26 -17.35
C PHE A 138 -6.83 9.78 -18.68
N HIS A 139 -6.79 10.61 -19.74
CA HIS A 139 -7.37 10.27 -21.03
C HIS A 139 -6.41 9.47 -21.90
N ASP A 140 -5.18 9.98 -22.11
CA ASP A 140 -4.26 9.38 -23.08
C ASP A 140 -3.53 8.14 -22.51
N VAL A 141 -3.41 8.05 -21.15
CA VAL A 141 -2.73 6.92 -20.50
C VAL A 141 -3.71 5.98 -19.83
N ILE A 142 -4.42 6.40 -18.78
CA ILE A 142 -5.24 5.49 -17.96
C ILE A 142 -6.40 4.89 -18.75
N LEU A 143 -7.07 5.67 -19.60
CA LEU A 143 -8.18 5.20 -20.43
C LEU A 143 -7.75 4.49 -21.72
N ASP A 144 -6.43 4.46 -22.02
CA ASP A 144 -5.95 3.71 -23.19
C ASP A 144 -6.17 2.20 -22.97
N PRO A 145 -6.74 1.49 -23.96
CA PRO A 145 -6.98 0.04 -23.86
C PRO A 145 -5.71 -0.78 -23.58
N SER A 146 -4.53 -0.32 -24.04
CA SER A 146 -3.24 -1.01 -23.86
C SER A 146 -2.61 -0.80 -22.48
N PHE A 147 -3.11 0.14 -21.68
CA PHE A 147 -2.56 0.44 -20.36
C PHE A 147 -2.64 -0.78 -19.42
N PRO A 148 -1.53 -1.22 -18.80
CA PRO A 148 -1.47 -2.54 -18.16
C PRO A 148 -2.09 -2.61 -16.76
N ASN A 149 -2.43 -1.48 -16.10
CA ASN A 149 -3.06 -1.50 -14.78
C ASN A 149 -4.59 -1.60 -14.90
N GLU A 150 -5.10 -2.84 -14.93
CA GLU A 150 -6.53 -3.14 -15.09
C GLU A 150 -7.39 -2.57 -13.95
N ILE A 151 -6.89 -2.55 -12.71
CA ILE A 151 -7.63 -2.02 -11.56
C ILE A 151 -7.83 -0.52 -11.73
N LEU A 152 -6.78 0.19 -12.11
CA LEU A 152 -6.84 1.63 -12.32
C LEU A 152 -7.73 1.98 -13.51
N LYS A 153 -7.63 1.24 -14.62
CA LYS A 153 -8.57 1.38 -15.75
C LYS A 153 -10.02 1.21 -15.32
N MET A 154 -10.30 0.21 -14.51
CA MET A 154 -11.66 -0.07 -14.04
C MET A 154 -12.23 1.08 -13.20
N ASN A 155 -11.40 1.76 -12.38
CA ASN A 155 -11.82 2.91 -11.58
C ASN A 155 -12.26 4.11 -12.44
N PHE A 156 -11.77 4.21 -13.68
CA PHE A 156 -12.12 5.26 -14.65
C PHE A 156 -12.95 4.75 -15.83
N SER A 157 -13.41 3.50 -15.80
CA SER A 157 -14.25 2.94 -16.87
C SER A 157 -15.54 3.74 -17.02
N GLY A 158 -15.86 4.15 -18.26
CA GLY A 158 -17.04 4.95 -18.57
C GLY A 158 -16.93 6.43 -18.19
N VAL A 159 -15.76 6.89 -17.73
CA VAL A 159 -15.50 8.30 -17.45
C VAL A 159 -15.15 9.02 -18.76
N ASN A 160 -15.82 10.14 -19.03
CA ASN A 160 -15.42 11.05 -20.10
C ASN A 160 -14.50 12.14 -19.53
N VAL A 161 -13.36 12.36 -20.15
CA VAL A 161 -12.38 13.40 -19.74
C VAL A 161 -12.33 14.45 -20.83
N GLU A 162 -12.51 15.72 -20.48
CA GLU A 162 -12.52 16.86 -21.39
C GLU A 162 -11.52 17.92 -20.95
N LEU A 163 -10.63 18.32 -21.86
CA LEU A 163 -9.76 19.48 -21.70
C LEU A 163 -10.55 20.73 -22.07
N VAL A 164 -10.98 21.51 -21.06
CA VAL A 164 -11.82 22.71 -21.27
C VAL A 164 -10.96 23.89 -21.72
N ASP A 165 -9.84 24.13 -21.03
CA ASP A 165 -8.84 25.15 -21.35
C ASP A 165 -7.48 24.79 -20.73
N GLU A 166 -6.47 25.68 -20.84
CA GLU A 166 -5.09 25.45 -20.34
C GLU A 166 -5.01 25.16 -18.83
N LYS A 167 -6.05 25.51 -18.06
CA LYS A 167 -6.08 25.37 -16.60
C LYS A 167 -7.25 24.51 -16.11
N THR A 168 -8.14 24.09 -16.99
CA THR A 168 -9.40 23.45 -16.57
C THR A 168 -9.59 22.12 -17.28
N VAL A 169 -9.79 21.07 -16.49
CA VAL A 169 -10.14 19.73 -16.94
C VAL A 169 -11.46 19.31 -16.29
N LYS A 170 -12.32 18.64 -17.06
CA LYS A 170 -13.61 18.13 -16.60
C LYS A 170 -13.66 16.61 -16.76
N PHE A 171 -14.17 15.96 -15.72
CA PHE A 171 -14.48 14.53 -15.72
C PHE A 171 -15.99 14.37 -15.58
N GLN A 172 -16.56 13.52 -16.40
CA GLN A 172 -17.99 13.23 -16.38
C GLN A 172 -18.21 11.73 -16.20
N ILE A 173 -19.04 11.36 -15.23
CA ILE A 173 -19.45 9.99 -14.94
C ILE A 173 -20.93 9.80 -15.24
N GLU A 174 -21.34 8.57 -15.55
CA GLU A 174 -22.72 8.26 -15.93
C GLU A 174 -23.69 8.38 -14.76
N LYS A 175 -23.27 7.95 -13.56
CA LYS A 175 -24.06 7.97 -12.34
C LYS A 175 -23.27 8.60 -11.20
N PRO A 176 -23.91 9.33 -10.28
CA PRO A 176 -23.24 9.90 -9.12
C PRO A 176 -22.44 8.84 -8.34
N ASN A 177 -21.25 9.20 -7.85
CA ASN A 177 -20.45 8.33 -7.02
C ASN A 177 -19.69 9.16 -5.97
N ILE A 178 -20.11 9.06 -4.71
CA ILE A 178 -19.50 9.81 -3.59
C ILE A 178 -18.03 9.46 -3.37
N PHE A 179 -17.61 8.25 -3.77
CA PHE A 179 -16.23 7.77 -3.62
C PHE A 179 -15.32 8.15 -4.79
N PHE A 180 -15.88 8.67 -5.90
CA PHE A 180 -15.10 8.93 -7.11
C PHE A 180 -13.96 9.93 -6.90
N VAL A 181 -14.16 10.89 -5.99
CA VAL A 181 -13.16 11.93 -5.63
C VAL A 181 -11.83 11.32 -5.17
N ALA A 182 -11.86 10.17 -4.51
CA ALA A 182 -10.66 9.49 -4.03
C ALA A 182 -9.72 9.01 -5.14
N ASN A 183 -10.23 8.82 -6.35
CA ASN A 183 -9.40 8.43 -7.50
C ASN A 183 -8.45 9.55 -7.97
N PHE A 184 -8.70 10.81 -7.58
CA PHE A 184 -7.89 11.95 -7.98
C PHE A 184 -6.67 12.24 -7.09
N VAL A 185 -6.39 11.38 -6.11
CA VAL A 185 -5.14 11.41 -5.31
C VAL A 185 -3.94 10.84 -6.09
N ILE A 186 -4.19 10.22 -7.23
CA ILE A 186 -3.17 9.66 -8.12
C ILE A 186 -2.28 10.79 -8.63
N GLY A 187 -0.96 10.57 -8.60
CA GLY A 187 0.01 11.54 -9.12
C GLY A 187 -0.12 11.73 -10.63
N ILE A 188 0.02 12.99 -11.06
CA ILE A 188 -0.06 13.38 -12.48
C ILE A 188 1.27 13.09 -13.17
N LEU A 189 1.25 12.70 -14.45
CA LEU A 189 2.41 12.43 -15.28
C LEU A 189 2.78 13.61 -16.18
N PRO A 190 4.10 13.89 -16.41
CA PRO A 190 4.56 14.96 -17.27
C PRO A 190 4.41 14.62 -18.75
N LYS A 191 3.38 15.17 -19.41
CA LYS A 191 3.12 15.00 -20.85
C LYS A 191 4.35 15.30 -21.71
N HIS A 192 5.07 16.35 -21.38
CA HIS A 192 6.24 16.79 -22.15
C HIS A 192 7.42 15.79 -22.17
N ILE A 193 7.40 14.78 -21.27
CA ILE A 193 8.40 13.72 -21.22
C ILE A 193 7.81 12.42 -21.81
N LEU A 194 6.55 12.11 -21.51
CA LEU A 194 5.98 10.80 -21.74
C LEU A 194 5.02 10.72 -22.94
N SER A 195 4.70 11.82 -23.62
CA SER A 195 3.76 11.84 -24.75
C SER A 195 4.17 10.97 -25.95
N GLY A 196 5.42 10.52 -26.03
CA GLY A 196 5.91 9.62 -27.07
C GLY A 196 6.00 8.15 -26.65
N VAL A 197 5.60 7.82 -25.41
CA VAL A 197 5.66 6.47 -24.84
C VAL A 197 4.30 5.80 -24.99
N ASP A 198 4.27 4.59 -25.54
CA ASP A 198 3.06 3.77 -25.58
C ASP A 198 2.63 3.42 -24.15
N PRO A 199 1.35 3.61 -23.76
CA PRO A 199 0.86 3.24 -22.44
C PRO A 199 1.16 1.79 -22.03
N ALA A 200 1.23 0.85 -22.99
CA ALA A 200 1.63 -0.54 -22.74
C ALA A 200 3.07 -0.66 -22.22
N ASP A 201 3.96 0.25 -22.61
CA ASP A 201 5.39 0.20 -22.28
C ASP A 201 5.73 0.98 -21.01
N LEU A 202 4.77 1.74 -20.45
CA LEU A 202 5.01 2.61 -19.28
C LEU A 202 5.52 1.86 -18.05
N LEU A 203 5.05 0.64 -17.82
CA LEU A 203 5.46 -0.17 -16.66
C LEU A 203 6.97 -0.45 -16.67
N GLN A 204 7.59 -0.60 -17.85
CA GLN A 204 9.01 -0.91 -18.02
C GLN A 204 9.86 0.31 -18.41
N ASN A 205 9.27 1.52 -18.41
CA ASN A 205 9.95 2.71 -18.86
C ASN A 205 11.04 3.18 -17.87
N GLU A 206 12.20 3.59 -18.38
CA GLU A 206 13.32 4.10 -17.57
C GLU A 206 12.98 5.38 -16.78
N PHE A 207 11.94 6.13 -17.19
CA PHE A 207 11.38 7.23 -16.42
C PHE A 207 11.07 6.82 -14.99
N ASN A 208 10.61 5.59 -14.78
CA ASN A 208 10.17 5.07 -13.48
C ASN A 208 11.29 4.96 -12.43
N LYS A 209 12.56 4.95 -12.87
CA LYS A 209 13.75 4.90 -12.00
C LYS A 209 14.28 6.28 -11.61
N LYS A 210 14.00 7.28 -12.44
CA LYS A 210 14.38 8.68 -12.20
C LYS A 210 13.28 9.61 -12.70
N PRO A 211 12.11 9.60 -12.08
CA PRO A 211 10.98 10.38 -12.54
C PRO A 211 11.15 11.88 -12.28
N VAL A 212 10.45 12.66 -13.11
CA VAL A 212 10.21 14.08 -12.92
C VAL A 212 8.76 14.23 -12.46
N GLY A 213 8.55 14.62 -11.22
CA GLY A 213 7.23 14.84 -10.61
C GLY A 213 6.98 16.32 -10.29
N ALA A 214 5.92 16.57 -9.50
CA ALA A 214 5.55 17.87 -8.98
C ALA A 214 5.38 17.87 -7.45
N GLY A 215 5.87 16.84 -6.77
CA GLY A 215 5.79 16.65 -5.33
C GLY A 215 6.80 17.48 -4.55
N SER A 216 6.84 17.31 -3.24
CA SER A 216 7.68 18.06 -2.31
C SER A 216 9.18 17.74 -2.44
N TYR A 217 9.51 16.57 -2.99
CA TYR A 217 10.89 16.13 -3.22
C TYR A 217 11.08 15.66 -4.66
N MET A 218 12.26 15.89 -5.19
CA MET A 218 12.71 15.44 -6.51
C MET A 218 13.83 14.41 -6.39
N VAL A 219 13.99 13.56 -7.39
CA VAL A 219 15.07 12.57 -7.42
C VAL A 219 16.42 13.26 -7.61
N ASN A 220 17.27 13.16 -6.59
CA ASN A 220 18.65 13.65 -6.63
C ASN A 220 19.57 12.59 -7.24
N GLU A 221 19.68 11.43 -6.58
CA GLU A 221 20.45 10.28 -7.05
C GLU A 221 19.49 9.21 -7.57
N SER A 222 19.80 8.64 -8.74
CA SER A 222 19.00 7.59 -9.34
C SER A 222 18.93 6.36 -8.44
N LEU A 223 17.90 5.55 -8.65
CA LEU A 223 17.75 4.26 -7.96
C LEU A 223 18.98 3.37 -8.17
N GLU A 224 19.56 2.91 -7.08
CA GLU A 224 20.69 1.99 -7.03
C GLU A 224 20.25 0.63 -6.50
N THR A 225 20.81 -0.44 -7.07
CA THR A 225 20.60 -1.82 -6.62
C THR A 225 21.94 -2.42 -6.21
N PHE A 226 21.99 -2.98 -5.01
CA PHE A 226 23.20 -3.58 -4.43
C PHE A 226 23.18 -5.11 -4.59
N PRO A 227 24.37 -5.78 -4.57
CA PRO A 227 24.45 -7.24 -4.76
C PRO A 227 23.68 -8.07 -3.71
N ASN A 228 23.44 -7.51 -2.51
CA ASN A 228 22.65 -8.16 -1.45
C ASN A 228 21.12 -8.00 -1.63
N GLY A 229 20.66 -7.46 -2.76
CA GLY A 229 19.25 -7.22 -3.04
C GLY A 229 18.70 -5.92 -2.46
N ARG A 230 19.47 -5.20 -1.66
CA ARG A 230 19.10 -3.87 -1.14
C ARG A 230 18.97 -2.88 -2.30
N THR A 231 17.98 -2.00 -2.25
CA THR A 231 17.86 -0.87 -3.18
C THR A 231 17.83 0.45 -2.43
N GLN A 232 18.31 1.52 -3.05
CA GLN A 232 18.42 2.83 -2.43
C GLN A 232 18.10 3.93 -3.43
N ILE A 233 17.41 4.97 -2.97
CA ILE A 233 17.21 6.22 -3.72
C ILE A 233 17.34 7.39 -2.77
N THR A 234 17.93 8.50 -3.27
CA THR A 234 18.04 9.76 -2.54
C THR A 234 17.22 10.83 -3.25
N LEU A 235 16.35 11.47 -2.49
CA LEU A 235 15.52 12.58 -2.91
C LEU A 235 16.05 13.89 -2.30
N GLU A 236 15.92 14.99 -3.01
CA GLU A 236 16.22 16.34 -2.56
C GLU A 236 14.94 17.18 -2.53
N ARG A 237 14.80 18.04 -1.54
CA ARG A 237 13.65 18.95 -1.44
C ARG A 237 13.51 19.80 -2.71
N SER A 238 12.33 19.75 -3.34
CA SER A 238 12.09 20.48 -4.58
C SER A 238 12.00 21.99 -4.35
N PRO A 239 12.79 22.81 -5.07
CA PRO A 239 12.67 24.27 -5.03
C PRO A 239 11.42 24.78 -5.76
N TYR A 240 10.71 23.92 -6.48
CA TYR A 240 9.53 24.24 -7.29
C TYR A 240 8.21 23.82 -6.64
N TYR A 241 8.26 23.17 -5.46
CA TYR A 241 7.05 22.73 -4.78
C TYR A 241 6.19 23.93 -4.36
N TYR A 242 4.88 23.83 -4.61
CA TYR A 242 3.91 24.88 -4.37
C TYR A 242 3.40 24.95 -2.91
N GLY A 243 3.70 23.94 -2.09
CA GLY A 243 3.35 23.89 -0.67
C GLY A 243 4.50 24.34 0.24
N ASP A 244 4.31 24.14 1.55
CA ASP A 244 5.30 24.49 2.56
C ASP A 244 6.56 23.62 2.44
N ALA A 245 7.72 24.25 2.54
CA ALA A 245 9.00 23.54 2.49
C ALA A 245 9.26 22.75 3.77
N SER A 246 9.78 21.53 3.62
CA SER A 246 10.28 20.73 4.74
C SER A 246 11.59 21.29 5.31
N ASP A 247 11.87 21.05 6.60
CA ASP A 247 13.18 21.32 7.23
C ASP A 247 14.25 20.30 6.77
N ILE A 248 13.83 19.11 6.36
CA ILE A 248 14.70 18.03 5.87
C ILE A 248 15.08 18.35 4.41
N GLU A 249 16.39 18.46 4.15
CA GLU A 249 16.89 18.78 2.80
C GLU A 249 16.92 17.54 1.91
N PHE A 250 17.36 16.39 2.46
CA PHE A 250 17.46 15.13 1.73
C PHE A 250 16.69 14.01 2.44
N MET A 251 15.91 13.26 1.65
CA MET A 251 15.24 12.02 2.05
C MET A 251 15.91 10.86 1.34
N ARG A 252 16.43 9.90 2.09
CA ARG A 252 16.96 8.65 1.55
C ARG A 252 16.03 7.51 1.89
N PHE A 253 15.72 6.69 0.91
CA PHE A 253 14.95 5.45 1.10
C PHE A 253 15.86 4.27 0.84
N ILE A 254 15.91 3.35 1.78
CA ILE A 254 16.63 2.07 1.65
C ILE A 254 15.60 0.95 1.82
N ALA A 255 15.41 0.17 0.77
CA ALA A 255 14.60 -1.04 0.86
C ALA A 255 15.51 -2.25 1.10
N TYR A 256 15.21 -2.98 2.15
CA TYR A 256 15.90 -4.19 2.58
C TYR A 256 15.07 -5.41 2.21
N PRO A 257 15.70 -6.54 1.79
CA PRO A 257 14.97 -7.77 1.44
C PRO A 257 14.18 -8.36 2.60
N SER A 258 14.70 -8.22 3.84
CA SER A 258 14.07 -8.74 5.06
C SER A 258 14.14 -7.73 6.22
N MET A 259 13.40 -7.98 7.29
CA MET A 259 13.48 -7.17 8.51
C MET A 259 14.80 -7.47 9.26
N GLU A 260 15.30 -8.69 9.18
CA GLU A 260 16.60 -9.08 9.72
C GLU A 260 17.74 -8.26 9.09
N ASP A 261 17.77 -8.14 7.75
CA ASP A 261 18.78 -7.33 7.06
C ASP A 261 18.69 -5.85 7.48
N LEU A 262 17.47 -5.34 7.72
CA LEU A 262 17.26 -3.98 8.19
C LEU A 262 17.77 -3.80 9.63
N ILE A 263 17.49 -4.74 10.53
CA ILE A 263 17.91 -4.69 11.92
C ILE A 263 19.44 -4.76 12.03
N ASP A 264 20.10 -5.56 11.19
CA ASP A 264 21.57 -5.64 11.15
C ASP A 264 22.20 -4.28 10.75
N GLU A 265 21.48 -3.45 9.99
CA GLU A 265 21.92 -2.11 9.59
C GLU A 265 21.08 -0.98 10.25
N VAL A 266 20.42 -1.23 11.39
CA VAL A 266 19.49 -0.29 12.04
C VAL A 266 20.07 1.09 12.32
N ASP A 267 21.38 1.17 12.55
CA ASP A 267 22.07 2.45 12.77
C ASP A 267 22.14 3.33 11.53
N SER A 268 21.89 2.78 10.35
CA SER A 268 21.89 3.52 9.06
C SER A 268 20.57 4.21 8.74
N VAL A 269 19.49 3.93 9.49
CA VAL A 269 18.16 4.46 9.23
C VAL A 269 17.65 5.36 10.38
N ASN A 270 16.77 6.29 10.06
CA ASN A 270 16.12 7.20 11.02
C ASN A 270 14.64 6.86 11.21
N GLY A 271 14.02 6.22 10.23
CA GLY A 271 12.63 5.77 10.29
C GLY A 271 12.48 4.36 9.75
N VAL A 272 11.57 3.57 10.33
CA VAL A 272 11.22 2.24 9.84
C VAL A 272 9.72 2.06 9.90
N VAL A 273 9.09 1.79 8.76
CA VAL A 273 7.65 1.55 8.68
C VAL A 273 7.29 0.08 8.91
N LYS A 274 6.05 -0.15 9.36
CA LYS A 274 5.45 -1.49 9.52
C LYS A 274 6.22 -2.44 10.42
N VAL A 275 6.87 -1.93 11.45
CA VAL A 275 7.39 -2.79 12.51
C VAL A 275 6.23 -3.53 13.16
N SER A 276 6.29 -4.85 13.25
CA SER A 276 5.22 -5.70 13.80
C SER A 276 5.78 -6.99 14.40
N GLY A 277 4.95 -7.69 15.18
CA GLY A 277 5.27 -8.99 15.75
C GLY A 277 6.51 -9.00 16.61
N LYS A 278 7.37 -10.02 16.42
CA LYS A 278 8.60 -10.23 17.18
C LYS A 278 9.59 -9.05 17.13
N TYR A 279 9.57 -8.28 16.03
CA TYR A 279 10.50 -7.16 15.83
C TYR A 279 10.16 -5.90 16.65
N ILE A 280 8.97 -5.80 17.22
CA ILE A 280 8.59 -4.66 18.08
C ILE A 280 9.58 -4.52 19.23
N SER A 281 10.00 -5.65 19.84
CA SER A 281 10.94 -5.65 20.96
C SER A 281 12.33 -5.14 20.58
N ASP A 282 12.78 -5.35 19.35
CA ASP A 282 14.11 -4.92 18.89
C ASP A 282 14.20 -3.39 18.88
N PHE A 283 13.13 -2.72 18.45
CA PHE A 283 13.05 -1.25 18.46
C PHE A 283 12.70 -0.68 19.83
N GLN A 284 11.86 -1.36 20.64
CA GLN A 284 11.55 -0.92 22.02
C GLN A 284 12.78 -0.92 22.94
N ASN A 285 13.71 -1.87 22.72
CA ASN A 285 14.95 -2.00 23.49
C ASN A 285 16.08 -1.12 22.95
N ASN A 286 15.86 -0.36 21.90
CA ASN A 286 16.82 0.56 21.31
C ASN A 286 16.45 2.00 21.66
N ASP A 287 17.18 2.60 22.61
CA ASP A 287 16.93 3.96 23.12
C ASP A 287 16.93 5.07 22.04
N ARG A 288 17.39 4.76 20.84
CA ARG A 288 17.40 5.69 19.70
C ARG A 288 16.01 5.88 19.09
N PHE A 289 15.14 4.87 19.16
CA PHE A 289 13.86 4.88 18.47
C PHE A 289 12.68 5.10 19.43
N GLU A 290 11.73 5.88 18.95
CA GLU A 290 10.38 5.98 19.52
C GLU A 290 9.41 5.22 18.60
N LEU A 291 8.48 4.47 19.20
CA LEU A 291 7.47 3.69 18.47
C LEU A 291 6.13 4.41 18.47
N ILE A 292 5.61 4.71 17.28
CA ILE A 292 4.28 5.28 17.07
C ILE A 292 3.39 4.20 16.49
N SER A 293 2.40 3.72 17.27
CA SER A 293 1.42 2.74 16.79
C SER A 293 0.43 3.36 15.81
N TYR A 294 0.04 2.58 14.79
CA TYR A 294 -0.97 3.00 13.81
C TYR A 294 -1.70 1.80 13.20
N GLU A 295 -2.86 2.08 12.67
CA GLU A 295 -3.72 1.12 11.99
C GLU A 295 -3.96 1.59 10.56
N LEU A 296 -4.11 0.63 9.64
CA LEU A 296 -4.50 0.88 8.26
C LEU A 296 -5.93 0.36 8.03
N PRO A 297 -6.70 0.92 7.10
CA PRO A 297 -8.03 0.41 6.74
C PRO A 297 -7.91 -0.91 5.96
N GLN A 298 -7.62 -1.97 6.69
CA GLN A 298 -7.44 -3.32 6.17
C GLN A 298 -7.88 -4.35 7.21
N TYR A 299 -8.13 -5.56 6.77
CA TYR A 299 -8.42 -6.69 7.63
C TYR A 299 -7.89 -8.00 7.04
N THR A 300 -7.69 -8.99 7.90
CA THR A 300 -7.37 -10.37 7.53
C THR A 300 -8.61 -11.23 7.74
N ALA A 301 -8.94 -12.06 6.76
CA ALA A 301 -10.12 -12.90 6.77
C ALA A 301 -9.89 -14.26 6.10
N VAL A 302 -10.77 -15.21 6.36
CA VAL A 302 -10.97 -16.38 5.52
C VAL A 302 -12.19 -16.13 4.64
N PHE A 303 -11.99 -16.01 3.34
CA PHE A 303 -13.05 -15.90 2.35
C PHE A 303 -13.53 -17.30 1.98
N MET A 304 -14.85 -17.50 1.96
CA MET A 304 -15.50 -18.75 1.63
C MET A 304 -16.06 -18.67 0.21
N ASN A 305 -15.57 -19.51 -0.69
CA ASN A 305 -16.07 -19.53 -2.06
C ASN A 305 -17.50 -20.09 -2.11
N MET A 306 -18.48 -19.21 -2.27
CA MET A 306 -19.91 -19.58 -2.27
C MET A 306 -20.36 -20.30 -3.55
N GLU A 307 -19.47 -20.51 -4.54
CA GLU A 307 -19.69 -21.40 -5.69
C GLU A 307 -19.22 -22.84 -5.41
N SER A 308 -18.56 -23.08 -4.27
CA SER A 308 -18.25 -24.45 -3.80
C SER A 308 -19.52 -25.18 -3.40
N LYS A 309 -19.68 -26.45 -3.85
CA LYS A 309 -20.85 -27.29 -3.55
C LYS A 309 -21.16 -27.39 -2.05
N ILE A 310 -20.12 -27.44 -1.21
CA ILE A 310 -20.25 -27.55 0.24
C ILE A 310 -20.55 -26.19 0.87
N LEU A 311 -19.87 -25.14 0.40
CA LEU A 311 -19.98 -23.79 0.96
C LEU A 311 -21.16 -22.97 0.38
N ASP A 312 -21.93 -23.49 -0.56
CA ASP A 312 -23.22 -22.93 -0.97
C ASP A 312 -24.24 -22.99 0.19
N ASP A 313 -24.17 -24.03 1.03
CA ASP A 313 -25.02 -24.12 2.22
C ASP A 313 -24.59 -23.12 3.30
N LYS A 314 -25.49 -22.21 3.65
CA LYS A 314 -25.31 -21.21 4.70
C LYS A 314 -25.02 -21.81 6.08
N ASN A 315 -25.59 -22.94 6.41
CA ASN A 315 -25.40 -23.57 7.72
C ASN A 315 -23.96 -24.12 7.85
N VAL A 316 -23.38 -24.63 6.75
CA VAL A 316 -21.97 -25.05 6.73
C VAL A 316 -21.07 -23.84 6.97
N ARG A 317 -21.31 -22.70 6.29
CA ARG A 317 -20.53 -21.47 6.52
C ARG A 317 -20.70 -20.93 7.94
N LEU A 318 -21.93 -21.00 8.48
CA LEU A 318 -22.21 -20.62 9.86
C LEU A 318 -21.45 -21.50 10.86
N ALA A 319 -21.38 -22.82 10.61
CA ALA A 319 -20.63 -23.75 11.45
C ALA A 319 -19.14 -23.43 11.48
N LEU A 320 -18.53 -23.21 10.31
CA LEU A 320 -17.13 -22.78 10.21
C LEU A 320 -16.87 -21.50 11.01
N MET A 321 -17.75 -20.50 10.91
CA MET A 321 -17.60 -19.24 11.61
C MET A 321 -17.84 -19.37 13.13
N LYS A 322 -18.88 -20.10 13.54
CA LYS A 322 -19.26 -20.26 14.95
C LYS A 322 -18.26 -21.07 15.77
N SER A 323 -17.51 -21.96 15.13
CA SER A 323 -16.49 -22.78 15.79
C SER A 323 -15.17 -22.03 16.07
N VAL A 324 -14.95 -20.85 15.49
CA VAL A 324 -13.71 -20.07 15.67
C VAL A 324 -13.81 -19.19 16.91
N ASP A 325 -13.06 -19.51 17.95
CA ASP A 325 -12.85 -18.64 19.12
C ASP A 325 -11.75 -17.60 18.81
N LYS A 326 -12.18 -16.41 18.35
CA LYS A 326 -11.26 -15.34 18.01
C LYS A 326 -10.53 -14.76 19.22
N ASP A 327 -11.12 -14.82 20.40
CA ASP A 327 -10.49 -14.31 21.61
C ASP A 327 -9.31 -15.22 22.00
N THR A 328 -9.45 -16.55 21.83
CA THR A 328 -8.34 -17.49 21.97
C THR A 328 -7.29 -17.33 20.87
N LEU A 329 -7.72 -17.14 19.60
CA LEU A 329 -6.79 -16.91 18.48
C LEU A 329 -5.91 -15.67 18.69
N LEU A 330 -6.44 -14.62 19.30
CA LEU A 330 -5.78 -13.32 19.47
C LEU A 330 -5.18 -13.11 20.88
N ALA A 331 -5.33 -14.05 21.80
CA ALA A 331 -4.98 -13.89 23.22
C ALA A 331 -3.54 -13.42 23.46
N ASP A 332 -2.59 -13.91 22.68
CA ASP A 332 -1.16 -13.59 22.80
C ASP A 332 -0.70 -12.48 21.84
N SER A 333 -1.62 -11.85 21.11
CA SER A 333 -1.28 -10.84 20.10
C SER A 333 -1.40 -9.45 20.67
N THR A 334 -0.31 -8.67 20.63
CA THR A 334 -0.29 -7.26 21.01
C THR A 334 -0.43 -6.31 19.80
N ASP A 335 -0.35 -6.88 18.60
CA ASP A 335 -0.34 -6.18 17.32
C ASP A 335 -1.54 -6.53 16.42
N LYS A 336 -2.65 -6.99 17.02
CA LYS A 336 -3.88 -7.34 16.29
C LYS A 336 -5.11 -6.87 17.04
N ILE A 337 -6.08 -6.38 16.29
CA ILE A 337 -7.39 -5.98 16.79
C ILE A 337 -8.45 -6.84 16.11
N ARG A 338 -9.33 -7.45 16.89
CA ARG A 338 -10.44 -8.28 16.42
C ARG A 338 -11.33 -7.51 15.44
N VAL A 339 -11.71 -8.16 14.33
CA VAL A 339 -12.63 -7.65 13.32
C VAL A 339 -13.75 -8.65 13.09
N ASP A 340 -14.99 -8.17 13.00
CA ASP A 340 -16.19 -8.99 12.75
C ASP A 340 -17.07 -8.44 11.61
N THR A 341 -16.69 -7.29 11.00
CA THR A 341 -17.31 -6.75 9.79
C THR A 341 -16.25 -6.09 8.90
N PRO A 342 -16.37 -6.19 7.57
CA PRO A 342 -15.44 -5.51 6.65
C PRO A 342 -15.64 -4.00 6.60
N LEU A 343 -16.72 -3.46 7.21
CA LEU A 343 -17.10 -2.06 7.15
C LEU A 343 -16.40 -1.28 8.26
N MET A 344 -15.20 -0.75 7.95
CA MET A 344 -14.36 -0.04 8.92
C MET A 344 -14.98 1.26 9.46
N GLU A 345 -16.01 1.80 8.80
CA GLU A 345 -16.78 2.97 9.26
C GLU A 345 -17.73 2.65 10.43
N LEU A 346 -17.95 1.37 10.74
CA LEU A 346 -18.84 0.91 11.81
C LEU A 346 -18.02 0.47 13.04
N SER A 347 -18.65 0.58 14.22
CA SER A 347 -18.11 -0.02 15.44
C SER A 347 -18.07 -1.55 15.28
N GLN A 348 -16.89 -2.14 15.48
CA GLN A 348 -16.72 -3.59 15.32
C GLN A 348 -17.49 -4.37 16.38
N GLU A 349 -17.60 -3.84 17.59
CA GLU A 349 -18.25 -4.49 18.74
C GLU A 349 -19.74 -4.79 18.50
N ASP A 350 -20.43 -3.96 17.74
CA ASP A 350 -21.84 -4.15 17.39
C ASP A 350 -22.06 -5.40 16.51
N TRP A 351 -21.01 -5.93 15.92
CA TRP A 351 -21.05 -7.01 14.92
C TRP A 351 -20.41 -8.31 15.39
N TYR A 352 -19.86 -8.39 16.61
CA TYR A 352 -19.20 -9.58 17.14
C TYR A 352 -20.06 -10.81 17.02
N TYR A 353 -19.46 -11.88 16.51
CA TYR A 353 -20.03 -13.22 16.55
C TYR A 353 -19.68 -13.85 17.88
N LYS A 354 -20.68 -14.52 18.46
CA LYS A 354 -20.45 -15.33 19.64
C LYS A 354 -19.93 -16.70 19.21
N TYR A 355 -18.76 -17.07 19.71
CA TYR A 355 -18.23 -18.43 19.61
C TYR A 355 -19.18 -19.43 20.30
N SER A 356 -19.47 -20.55 19.65
CA SER A 356 -20.29 -21.64 20.21
C SER A 356 -20.11 -22.91 19.39
N LEU A 357 -19.45 -23.89 19.95
CA LEU A 357 -19.34 -25.23 19.35
C LEU A 357 -20.69 -25.92 19.23
N ASP A 358 -21.61 -25.71 20.20
CA ASP A 358 -22.95 -26.29 20.14
C ASP A 358 -23.75 -25.75 18.95
N GLU A 359 -23.68 -24.42 18.72
CA GLU A 359 -24.34 -23.82 17.56
C GLU A 359 -23.67 -24.26 16.24
N ALA A 360 -22.33 -24.42 16.22
CA ALA A 360 -21.61 -24.92 15.04
C ALA A 360 -22.04 -26.38 14.71
N ASN A 361 -22.06 -27.25 15.70
CA ASN A 361 -22.50 -28.63 15.52
C ASN A 361 -24.00 -28.74 15.13
N GLY A 362 -24.84 -27.87 15.72
CA GLY A 362 -26.25 -27.75 15.33
C GLY A 362 -26.43 -27.35 13.87
N ALA A 363 -25.67 -26.36 13.42
CA ALA A 363 -25.71 -25.89 12.03
C ALA A 363 -25.28 -26.99 11.04
N LEU A 364 -24.23 -27.77 11.34
CA LEU A 364 -23.86 -28.93 10.50
C LEU A 364 -24.95 -29.97 10.41
N LYS A 365 -25.64 -30.24 11.54
CA LYS A 365 -26.77 -31.15 11.54
C LYS A 365 -27.96 -30.60 10.73
N ASP A 366 -28.23 -29.29 10.82
CA ASP A 366 -29.28 -28.64 10.02
C ASP A 366 -28.95 -28.64 8.52
N ALA A 367 -27.65 -28.67 8.18
CA ALA A 367 -27.15 -28.87 6.81
C ALA A 367 -27.16 -30.36 6.38
N GLY A 368 -27.56 -31.28 7.22
CA GLY A 368 -27.65 -32.70 6.92
C GLY A 368 -26.33 -33.47 7.06
N TYR A 369 -25.31 -32.88 7.72
CA TYR A 369 -24.02 -33.56 7.92
C TYR A 369 -23.92 -34.19 9.30
N GLU A 370 -23.75 -35.52 9.33
CA GLU A 370 -23.62 -36.30 10.56
C GLU A 370 -22.38 -37.22 10.52
N TYR A 371 -21.90 -37.63 11.70
CA TYR A 371 -20.88 -38.67 11.81
C TYR A 371 -21.45 -40.03 11.48
N ARG A 372 -20.70 -40.88 10.81
CA ARG A 372 -21.04 -42.31 10.71
C ARG A 372 -20.92 -42.98 12.08
N GLU A 373 -21.67 -44.01 12.33
CA GLU A 373 -21.68 -44.72 13.63
C GLU A 373 -20.27 -45.14 14.11
N GLU A 374 -19.40 -45.54 13.16
CA GLU A 374 -18.01 -45.95 13.41
C GLU A 374 -17.04 -44.78 13.72
N ASP A 375 -17.42 -43.55 13.39
CA ASP A 375 -16.60 -42.36 13.50
C ASP A 375 -16.99 -41.45 14.69
N ILE A 376 -18.11 -41.73 15.35
CA ILE A 376 -18.63 -40.91 16.47
C ILE A 376 -17.60 -40.77 17.61
N GLU A 377 -16.89 -41.87 17.94
CA GLU A 377 -15.89 -41.86 19.03
C GLU A 377 -14.53 -41.34 18.62
N LYS A 378 -14.26 -41.14 17.30
CA LYS A 378 -12.94 -40.83 16.76
C LYS A 378 -12.78 -39.39 16.25
N ALA A 379 -13.86 -38.55 16.40
CA ALA A 379 -13.92 -37.23 15.76
C ALA A 379 -13.60 -37.32 14.25
N GLY A 380 -14.25 -38.25 13.54
CA GLY A 380 -14.07 -38.50 12.11
C GLY A 380 -14.69 -37.42 11.25
N ILE A 381 -14.70 -37.65 9.94
CA ILE A 381 -15.31 -36.73 8.96
C ILE A 381 -16.84 -36.92 9.01
N ARG A 382 -17.59 -35.82 8.80
CA ARG A 382 -19.04 -35.88 8.62
C ARG A 382 -19.41 -36.05 7.15
N TYR A 383 -20.56 -36.70 6.95
CA TYR A 383 -21.12 -36.98 5.63
C TYR A 383 -22.61 -36.56 5.60
N ASN A 384 -23.08 -36.16 4.42
CA ASN A 384 -24.52 -35.97 4.19
C ASN A 384 -25.21 -37.26 3.73
N ASP A 385 -26.52 -37.21 3.49
CA ASP A 385 -27.31 -38.35 3.03
C ASP A 385 -26.89 -38.91 1.66
N ASP A 386 -26.24 -38.08 0.83
CA ASP A 386 -25.68 -38.47 -0.47
C ASP A 386 -24.24 -39.04 -0.37
N GLU A 387 -23.75 -39.30 0.84
CA GLU A 387 -22.38 -39.77 1.14
C GLU A 387 -21.28 -38.77 0.77
N ASP A 388 -21.60 -37.50 0.54
CA ASP A 388 -20.60 -36.47 0.34
C ASP A 388 -19.94 -36.09 1.68
N ALA A 389 -18.61 -36.15 1.73
CA ALA A 389 -17.83 -35.79 2.90
C ALA A 389 -17.68 -34.25 3.02
N LEU A 390 -17.53 -33.74 4.24
CA LEU A 390 -17.15 -32.37 4.50
C LEU A 390 -15.64 -32.16 4.19
N GLU A 391 -15.26 -32.18 2.90
CA GLU A 391 -13.89 -32.00 2.43
C GLU A 391 -13.72 -30.65 1.77
N LEU A 392 -12.76 -29.84 2.25
CA LEU A 392 -12.50 -28.49 1.73
C LEU A 392 -11.02 -28.30 1.41
N ASN A 393 -10.74 -27.52 0.38
CA ASN A 393 -9.41 -27.03 0.06
C ASN A 393 -9.21 -25.62 0.64
N PHE A 394 -8.18 -25.45 1.48
CA PHE A 394 -7.85 -24.21 2.16
C PHE A 394 -6.48 -23.70 1.70
N ILE A 395 -6.43 -22.58 0.97
CA ILE A 395 -5.21 -22.00 0.46
C ILE A 395 -4.77 -20.77 1.25
N ALA A 396 -3.46 -20.66 1.44
CA ALA A 396 -2.78 -19.49 2.00
C ALA A 396 -1.48 -19.20 1.24
N ARG A 397 -0.99 -17.97 1.32
CA ARG A 397 0.30 -17.62 0.73
C ARG A 397 1.44 -18.22 1.53
N LEU A 398 2.42 -18.80 0.83
CA LEU A 398 3.71 -19.20 1.39
C LEU A 398 4.63 -17.96 1.44
N TYR A 399 5.10 -17.62 2.62
CA TYR A 399 6.13 -16.61 2.84
C TYR A 399 7.50 -17.24 2.99
N ASP A 400 8.57 -16.44 2.95
CA ASP A 400 9.94 -16.93 3.10
C ASP A 400 10.15 -17.49 4.52
N GLU A 401 10.88 -18.60 4.60
CA GLU A 401 11.13 -19.36 5.84
C GLU A 401 11.78 -18.48 6.91
N GLY A 402 11.28 -18.58 8.15
CA GLY A 402 11.75 -17.83 9.31
C GLY A 402 11.27 -16.39 9.41
N THR A 403 10.50 -15.89 8.43
CA THR A 403 9.89 -14.56 8.53
C THR A 403 8.69 -14.55 9.47
N TYR A 404 8.43 -13.39 10.10
CA TYR A 404 7.23 -13.22 10.93
C TYR A 404 5.94 -13.52 10.16
N GLN A 405 5.86 -13.15 8.89
CA GLN A 405 4.70 -13.39 8.04
C GLN A 405 4.45 -14.90 7.83
N GLU A 406 5.52 -15.68 7.67
CA GLU A 406 5.41 -17.14 7.55
C GLU A 406 4.93 -17.77 8.84
N GLU A 407 5.59 -17.45 9.97
CA GLU A 407 5.25 -17.97 11.31
C GLU A 407 3.78 -17.64 11.64
N GLU A 408 3.36 -16.40 11.41
CA GLU A 408 2.01 -15.94 11.72
C GLU A 408 0.95 -16.58 10.82
N THR A 409 1.21 -16.67 9.52
CA THR A 409 0.27 -17.29 8.58
C THR A 409 0.06 -18.77 8.92
N LYS A 410 1.14 -19.50 9.19
CA LYS A 410 1.05 -20.91 9.62
C LYS A 410 0.26 -21.05 10.92
N LYS A 411 0.62 -20.26 11.95
CA LYS A 411 -0.06 -20.28 13.25
C LYS A 411 -1.58 -20.11 13.11
N VAL A 412 -2.02 -19.12 12.35
CA VAL A 412 -3.45 -18.84 12.17
C VAL A 412 -4.14 -19.94 11.36
N VAL A 413 -3.54 -20.37 10.25
CA VAL A 413 -4.13 -21.41 9.38
C VAL A 413 -4.20 -22.76 10.11
N GLU A 414 -3.16 -23.15 10.85
CA GLU A 414 -3.14 -24.38 11.64
C GLU A 414 -4.16 -24.35 12.78
N PHE A 415 -4.31 -23.22 13.48
CA PHE A 415 -5.37 -23.03 14.48
C PHE A 415 -6.75 -23.24 13.87
N LEU A 416 -7.06 -22.57 12.76
CA LEU A 416 -8.35 -22.69 12.08
C LEU A 416 -8.60 -24.12 11.61
N ASN A 417 -7.59 -24.76 10.99
CA ASN A 417 -7.66 -26.14 10.55
C ASN A 417 -8.01 -27.08 11.70
N SER A 418 -7.29 -26.99 12.82
CA SER A 418 -7.51 -27.85 13.98
C SER A 418 -8.91 -27.70 14.58
N VAL A 419 -9.43 -26.46 14.59
CA VAL A 419 -10.79 -26.18 15.06
C VAL A 419 -11.84 -26.82 14.13
N TRP A 420 -11.69 -26.67 12.81
CA TRP A 420 -12.65 -27.22 11.85
C TRP A 420 -12.60 -28.75 11.75
N GLU A 421 -11.41 -29.34 11.84
CA GLU A 421 -11.28 -30.80 11.96
C GLU A 421 -12.01 -31.34 13.21
N SER A 422 -11.94 -30.61 14.34
CA SER A 422 -12.60 -31.02 15.59
C SER A 422 -14.13 -31.10 15.51
N ILE A 423 -14.75 -30.44 14.54
CA ILE A 423 -16.18 -30.47 14.29
C ILE A 423 -16.57 -31.30 13.05
N GLY A 424 -15.62 -32.03 12.44
CA GLY A 424 -15.88 -33.05 11.42
C GLY A 424 -15.59 -32.66 9.99
N PHE A 425 -14.80 -31.60 9.76
CA PHE A 425 -14.25 -31.30 8.42
C PHE A 425 -12.95 -32.08 8.16
N SER A 426 -12.70 -32.40 6.91
CA SER A 426 -11.39 -32.78 6.35
C SER A 426 -10.89 -31.62 5.50
N ILE A 427 -9.79 -30.98 5.89
CA ILE A 427 -9.31 -29.77 5.21
C ILE A 427 -7.92 -30.01 4.64
N GLN A 428 -7.81 -29.89 3.32
CA GLN A 428 -6.54 -29.89 2.64
C GLN A 428 -5.95 -28.49 2.64
N VAL A 429 -4.96 -28.25 3.52
CA VAL A 429 -4.24 -26.97 3.59
C VAL A 429 -3.12 -26.93 2.56
N GLU A 430 -3.10 -25.89 1.74
CA GLU A 430 -2.03 -25.62 0.75
C GLU A 430 -1.40 -24.25 1.00
N PHE A 431 -0.10 -24.21 1.32
CA PHE A 431 0.69 -22.98 1.31
C PHE A 431 1.35 -22.82 -0.06
N LEU A 432 0.97 -21.79 -0.82
CA LEU A 432 1.35 -21.60 -2.22
C LEU A 432 2.37 -20.46 -2.38
N PRO A 433 3.43 -20.64 -3.19
CA PRO A 433 4.28 -19.54 -3.63
C PRO A 433 3.47 -18.42 -4.26
N GLU A 434 4.00 -17.19 -4.24
CA GLU A 434 3.26 -15.98 -4.61
C GLU A 434 2.55 -16.06 -5.96
N GLU A 435 3.23 -16.53 -7.01
CA GLU A 435 2.66 -16.61 -8.36
C GLU A 435 1.56 -17.69 -8.47
N ASP A 436 1.77 -18.85 -7.84
CA ASP A 436 0.76 -19.91 -7.78
C ASP A 436 -0.44 -19.47 -6.96
N PHE A 437 -0.21 -18.77 -5.83
CA PHE A 437 -1.27 -18.19 -5.00
C PHE A 437 -2.10 -17.20 -5.79
N LYS A 438 -1.47 -16.22 -6.47
CA LYS A 438 -2.17 -15.27 -7.34
C LYS A 438 -3.01 -15.97 -8.42
N SER A 439 -2.42 -16.97 -9.09
CA SER A 439 -3.11 -17.75 -10.12
C SER A 439 -4.34 -18.48 -9.57
N ARG A 440 -4.22 -19.11 -8.39
CA ARG A 440 -5.34 -19.81 -7.72
C ARG A 440 -6.43 -18.84 -7.30
N VAL A 441 -6.07 -17.66 -6.75
CA VAL A 441 -7.02 -16.61 -6.37
C VAL A 441 -7.75 -16.07 -7.60
N MET A 442 -7.05 -15.74 -8.68
CA MET A 442 -7.66 -15.24 -9.92
C MET A 442 -8.61 -16.27 -10.55
N SER A 443 -8.22 -17.55 -10.55
CA SER A 443 -9.05 -18.63 -11.10
C SER A 443 -10.14 -19.13 -10.14
N ARG A 444 -10.26 -18.58 -8.92
CA ARG A 444 -11.20 -18.98 -7.87
C ARG A 444 -11.16 -20.50 -7.52
N LYS A 445 -9.97 -21.12 -7.66
CA LYS A 445 -9.78 -22.56 -7.39
C LYS A 445 -9.39 -22.81 -5.94
N TYR A 446 -10.31 -22.55 -5.05
CA TYR A 446 -10.26 -22.81 -3.60
C TYR A 446 -11.67 -22.89 -3.05
N ASP A 447 -11.82 -23.54 -1.89
CA ASP A 447 -13.02 -23.44 -1.06
C ASP A 447 -12.84 -22.33 -0.01
N LEU A 448 -11.69 -22.35 0.69
CA LEU A 448 -11.32 -21.40 1.71
C LEU A 448 -10.04 -20.66 1.28
N LEU A 449 -10.02 -19.34 1.46
CA LEU A 449 -8.86 -18.48 1.14
C LEU A 449 -8.50 -17.61 2.33
N PHE A 450 -7.31 -17.80 2.89
CA PHE A 450 -6.75 -16.91 3.92
C PHE A 450 -5.96 -15.78 3.27
N VAL A 451 -6.43 -14.54 3.44
CA VAL A 451 -5.77 -13.36 2.87
C VAL A 451 -6.17 -12.07 3.59
N GLY A 452 -5.29 -11.07 3.56
CA GLY A 452 -5.60 -9.69 3.95
C GLY A 452 -6.20 -8.89 2.79
N GLN A 453 -7.08 -7.95 3.11
CA GLN A 453 -7.70 -7.04 2.15
C GLN A 453 -7.52 -5.59 2.63
N ALA A 454 -6.90 -4.74 1.80
CA ALA A 454 -6.71 -3.31 2.06
C ALA A 454 -7.75 -2.49 1.28
N LEU A 455 -8.35 -1.48 1.93
CA LEU A 455 -9.55 -0.82 1.42
C LEU A 455 -9.27 0.51 0.68
N GLY A 456 -8.11 1.13 0.84
CA GLY A 456 -7.79 2.41 0.20
C GLY A 456 -8.53 3.63 0.80
N TYR A 457 -8.44 4.78 0.12
CA TYR A 457 -8.93 6.07 0.64
C TYR A 457 -10.47 6.20 0.70
N ASN A 458 -11.19 5.46 -0.10
CA ASN A 458 -12.62 5.67 -0.27
C ASN A 458 -13.51 4.74 0.54
N LEU A 459 -12.97 3.65 1.09
CA LEU A 459 -13.73 2.59 1.77
C LEU A 459 -14.93 2.07 0.94
N ASP A 460 -14.86 2.19 -0.40
CA ASP A 460 -15.92 1.76 -1.31
C ASP A 460 -16.05 0.24 -1.31
N THR A 461 -17.16 -0.25 -0.84
CA THR A 461 -17.46 -1.68 -0.70
C THR A 461 -17.74 -2.39 -2.02
N TYR A 462 -17.93 -1.66 -3.11
CA TYR A 462 -18.30 -2.20 -4.42
C TYR A 462 -17.26 -3.20 -4.97
N SER A 463 -16.00 -2.81 -4.95
CA SER A 463 -14.92 -3.64 -5.47
C SER A 463 -14.79 -4.98 -4.74
N TYR A 464 -15.23 -5.04 -3.49
CA TYR A 464 -15.02 -6.18 -2.61
C TYR A 464 -16.26 -7.09 -2.46
N TRP A 465 -17.48 -6.54 -2.59
CA TRP A 465 -18.69 -7.24 -2.22
C TRP A 465 -19.78 -7.24 -3.29
N HIS A 466 -19.69 -6.41 -4.33
CA HIS A 466 -20.67 -6.40 -5.41
C HIS A 466 -20.52 -7.64 -6.30
N SER A 467 -21.64 -8.25 -6.74
CA SER A 467 -21.63 -9.50 -7.52
C SER A 467 -20.88 -9.39 -8.85
N THR A 468 -20.86 -8.22 -9.51
CA THR A 468 -20.08 -7.98 -10.74
C THR A 468 -18.58 -8.04 -10.54
N GLN A 469 -18.10 -7.99 -9.30
CA GLN A 469 -16.69 -8.11 -8.95
C GLN A 469 -16.25 -9.55 -8.67
N SER A 470 -17.14 -10.51 -8.88
CA SER A 470 -16.89 -11.96 -8.86
C SER A 470 -16.27 -12.42 -10.19
N THR A 471 -15.14 -11.79 -10.56
CA THR A 471 -14.40 -12.03 -11.80
C THR A 471 -12.92 -12.33 -11.49
N PRO A 472 -12.12 -12.84 -12.43
CA PRO A 472 -10.69 -13.12 -12.19
C PRO A 472 -9.90 -11.90 -11.68
N VAL A 473 -10.20 -10.71 -12.16
CA VAL A 473 -9.53 -9.46 -11.74
C VAL A 473 -10.28 -8.71 -10.64
N GLY A 474 -11.54 -9.10 -10.35
CA GLY A 474 -12.36 -8.49 -9.31
C GLY A 474 -11.96 -8.97 -7.90
N GLN A 475 -12.34 -8.19 -6.90
CA GLN A 475 -11.93 -8.43 -5.52
C GLN A 475 -13.01 -9.04 -4.63
N ASN A 476 -14.15 -9.44 -5.19
CA ASN A 476 -15.14 -10.26 -4.50
C ASN A 476 -14.62 -11.71 -4.42
N LEU A 477 -13.81 -11.96 -3.39
CA LEU A 477 -13.09 -13.22 -3.21
C LEU A 477 -13.98 -14.38 -2.76
N SER A 478 -15.19 -14.09 -2.28
CA SER A 478 -16.16 -15.11 -1.87
C SER A 478 -17.09 -15.56 -2.99
N ASN A 479 -17.00 -14.99 -4.19
CA ASN A 479 -18.02 -15.15 -5.23
C ASN A 479 -19.44 -14.88 -4.71
N TYR A 480 -19.54 -13.98 -3.73
CA TYR A 480 -20.80 -13.64 -3.09
C TYR A 480 -21.73 -12.90 -4.06
N LYS A 481 -22.94 -13.39 -4.21
CA LYS A 481 -23.96 -12.85 -5.11
C LYS A 481 -25.28 -12.67 -4.36
N SER A 482 -25.66 -11.41 -4.12
CA SER A 482 -26.91 -11.06 -3.47
C SER A 482 -27.47 -9.77 -4.07
N PHE A 483 -28.64 -9.86 -4.71
CA PHE A 483 -29.29 -8.68 -5.29
C PHE A 483 -29.55 -7.60 -4.24
N GLN A 484 -29.88 -7.98 -3.01
CA GLN A 484 -30.10 -7.03 -1.92
C GLN A 484 -28.82 -6.31 -1.53
N VAL A 485 -27.69 -7.03 -1.46
CA VAL A 485 -26.38 -6.46 -1.15
C VAL A 485 -25.90 -5.56 -2.28
N ASP A 486 -26.06 -5.98 -3.53
CA ASP A 486 -25.71 -5.18 -4.70
C ASP A 486 -26.47 -3.85 -4.71
N SER A 487 -27.80 -3.89 -4.47
CA SER A 487 -28.62 -2.68 -4.38
C SER A 487 -28.20 -1.76 -3.24
N LEU A 488 -27.85 -2.29 -2.07
CA LEU A 488 -27.37 -1.51 -0.93
C LEU A 488 -26.03 -0.84 -1.24
N ILE A 489 -25.11 -1.56 -1.87
CA ILE A 489 -23.79 -1.05 -2.27
C ILE A 489 -23.94 0.08 -3.30
N GLU A 490 -24.81 -0.10 -4.30
CA GLU A 490 -25.11 0.96 -5.27
C GLU A 490 -25.75 2.18 -4.60
N ASP A 491 -26.71 1.96 -3.72
CA ASP A 491 -27.34 3.05 -2.95
C ASP A 491 -26.32 3.82 -2.10
N ILE A 492 -25.36 3.13 -1.46
CA ILE A 492 -24.29 3.76 -0.66
C ILE A 492 -23.46 4.70 -1.54
N ARG A 493 -23.16 4.33 -2.78
CA ARG A 493 -22.45 5.18 -3.74
C ARG A 493 -23.19 6.45 -4.14
N TYR A 494 -24.52 6.38 -4.22
CA TYR A 494 -25.37 7.51 -4.69
C TYR A 494 -25.82 8.42 -3.55
N VAL A 495 -25.75 7.99 -2.29
CA VAL A 495 -26.30 8.72 -1.15
C VAL A 495 -25.28 9.68 -0.54
N PHE A 496 -25.49 10.99 -0.77
CA PHE A 496 -24.70 12.06 -0.16
C PHE A 496 -25.17 12.45 1.25
N ASN A 497 -26.31 11.96 1.71
CA ASN A 497 -26.79 12.17 3.08
C ASN A 497 -26.11 11.16 4.01
N LEU A 498 -25.33 11.66 4.99
CA LEU A 498 -24.54 10.86 5.91
C LEU A 498 -25.37 9.89 6.77
N ASP A 499 -26.53 10.31 7.27
CA ASP A 499 -27.36 9.47 8.15
C ASP A 499 -27.98 8.31 7.37
N LYS A 500 -28.46 8.60 6.14
CA LYS A 500 -28.98 7.55 5.26
C LYS A 500 -27.86 6.57 4.86
N ARG A 501 -26.66 7.10 4.53
CA ARG A 501 -25.50 6.24 4.22
C ARG A 501 -25.12 5.32 5.38
N LYS A 502 -25.05 5.86 6.61
CA LYS A 502 -24.80 5.04 7.81
C LYS A 502 -25.87 3.97 8.02
N SER A 503 -27.14 4.29 7.73
CA SER A 503 -28.22 3.30 7.80
C SER A 503 -28.02 2.18 6.77
N ASN A 504 -27.69 2.52 5.53
CA ASN A 504 -27.43 1.55 4.46
C ASN A 504 -26.19 0.69 4.78
N LEU A 505 -25.11 1.28 5.34
CA LEU A 505 -23.92 0.54 5.80
C LEU A 505 -24.27 -0.47 6.90
N LYS A 506 -25.13 -0.10 7.86
CA LYS A 506 -25.61 -1.04 8.91
C LYS A 506 -26.43 -2.19 8.33
N GLU A 507 -27.29 -1.90 7.35
CA GLU A 507 -28.07 -2.96 6.70
C GLU A 507 -27.16 -3.86 5.85
N LEU A 508 -26.15 -3.29 5.17
CA LEU A 508 -25.13 -4.07 4.45
C LEU A 508 -24.35 -4.98 5.41
N ALA A 509 -23.89 -4.45 6.55
CA ALA A 509 -23.18 -5.24 7.56
C ALA A 509 -24.03 -6.40 8.08
N LYS A 510 -25.33 -6.16 8.28
CA LYS A 510 -26.28 -7.19 8.71
C LYS A 510 -26.41 -8.31 7.66
N ASN A 511 -26.58 -7.97 6.38
CA ASN A 511 -26.66 -8.97 5.31
C ASN A 511 -25.37 -9.79 5.21
N ILE A 512 -24.19 -9.15 5.23
CA ILE A 512 -22.90 -9.85 5.22
C ILE A 512 -22.77 -10.77 6.45
N LYS A 513 -23.18 -10.29 7.64
CA LYS A 513 -23.17 -11.09 8.87
C LYS A 513 -24.10 -12.29 8.78
N GLU A 514 -25.31 -12.13 8.22
CA GLU A 514 -26.30 -13.19 8.09
C GLU A 514 -25.87 -14.24 7.05
N ASP A 515 -25.30 -13.82 5.91
CA ASP A 515 -24.95 -14.73 4.81
C ASP A 515 -23.57 -15.39 5.00
N VAL A 516 -22.73 -14.84 5.88
CA VAL A 516 -21.41 -15.38 6.24
C VAL A 516 -20.54 -15.69 5.00
N PRO A 517 -20.26 -14.73 4.10
CA PRO A 517 -19.40 -14.98 2.95
C PRO A 517 -17.91 -15.07 3.33
N ALA A 518 -17.54 -14.57 4.50
CA ALA A 518 -16.18 -14.60 5.02
C ALA A 518 -16.17 -14.64 6.56
N ILE A 519 -15.09 -15.17 7.13
CA ILE A 519 -14.79 -15.10 8.56
C ILE A 519 -13.74 -14.00 8.74
N PHE A 520 -14.17 -12.80 9.13
CA PHE A 520 -13.26 -11.70 9.46
C PHE A 520 -12.54 -12.04 10.76
N LEU A 521 -11.23 -11.88 10.82
CA LEU A 521 -10.44 -12.29 11.97
C LEU A 521 -9.89 -11.10 12.74
N TYR A 522 -9.00 -10.34 12.12
CA TYR A 522 -8.34 -9.22 12.76
C TYR A 522 -7.84 -8.20 11.74
N ARG A 523 -7.49 -7.02 12.24
CA ARG A 523 -6.63 -6.05 11.56
C ARG A 523 -5.30 -5.94 12.28
N PRO A 524 -4.17 -5.87 11.57
CA PRO A 524 -2.88 -5.66 12.18
C PRO A 524 -2.72 -4.23 12.69
N VAL A 525 -2.03 -4.08 13.82
CA VAL A 525 -1.49 -2.84 14.32
C VAL A 525 -0.02 -2.80 13.96
N TYR A 526 0.40 -1.74 13.30
CA TYR A 526 1.79 -1.51 12.94
C TYR A 526 2.41 -0.45 13.82
N TYR A 527 3.74 -0.44 13.88
CA TYR A 527 4.50 0.61 14.52
C TYR A 527 5.41 1.28 13.50
N TYR A 528 5.49 2.58 13.59
CA TYR A 528 6.52 3.36 12.95
C TYR A 528 7.61 3.63 13.98
N ALA A 529 8.81 3.09 13.77
CA ALA A 529 9.97 3.39 14.59
C ALA A 529 10.64 4.63 14.03
N THR A 530 10.71 5.71 14.81
CA THR A 530 11.33 6.95 14.39
C THR A 530 12.47 7.33 15.34
N ASP A 531 13.58 7.82 14.78
CA ASP A 531 14.71 8.36 15.54
C ASP A 531 14.22 9.51 16.42
N GLY A 532 14.48 9.48 17.73
CA GLY A 532 14.05 10.50 18.70
C GLY A 532 14.50 11.92 18.38
N ARG A 533 15.43 12.11 17.44
CA ARG A 533 15.82 13.44 16.92
C ARG A 533 14.82 14.02 15.91
N VAL A 534 13.84 13.25 15.48
CA VAL A 534 12.82 13.72 14.54
C VAL A 534 11.53 14.02 15.29
N THR A 535 10.98 15.20 15.09
CA THR A 535 9.71 15.62 15.70
C THR A 535 8.71 16.04 14.61
N GLY A 536 7.42 16.10 14.97
CA GLY A 536 6.34 16.48 14.06
C GLY A 536 5.82 15.36 13.18
N VAL A 537 6.32 14.12 13.34
CA VAL A 537 5.79 12.94 12.68
C VAL A 537 4.41 12.58 13.22
N SER A 538 3.47 12.25 12.34
CA SER A 538 2.15 11.74 12.72
C SER A 538 1.77 10.56 11.86
N MET A 539 1.36 9.47 12.54
CA MET A 539 0.80 8.26 11.93
C MET A 539 -0.71 8.15 12.19
N LYS A 540 -1.32 9.23 12.65
CA LYS A 540 -2.74 9.22 13.01
C LYS A 540 -3.61 9.23 11.76
N ASP A 541 -4.61 8.33 11.73
CA ASP A 541 -5.63 8.26 10.69
C ASP A 541 -5.05 8.15 9.25
N VAL A 542 -3.90 7.48 9.09
CA VAL A 542 -3.31 7.19 7.77
C VAL A 542 -4.05 6.05 7.09
N VAL A 543 -4.12 6.09 5.77
CA VAL A 543 -4.67 5.01 4.93
C VAL A 543 -3.56 4.13 4.36
N PHE A 544 -2.45 4.76 4.00
CA PHE A 544 -1.19 4.11 3.66
C PHE A 544 -0.08 4.65 4.56
N SER A 545 0.93 3.84 4.83
CA SER A 545 2.08 4.29 5.64
C SER A 545 2.71 5.58 5.11
N SER A 546 2.73 5.74 3.77
CA SER A 546 3.25 6.92 3.07
C SER A 546 2.46 8.21 3.33
N ASP A 547 1.23 8.13 3.88
CA ASP A 547 0.44 9.34 4.19
C ASP A 547 1.04 10.19 5.31
N ARG A 548 1.97 9.63 6.13
CA ARG A 548 2.75 10.41 7.09
C ARG A 548 3.49 11.58 6.44
N PHE A 549 3.87 11.42 5.17
CA PHE A 549 4.55 12.46 4.41
C PHE A 549 3.64 13.63 3.98
N ALA A 550 2.32 13.51 4.12
CA ALA A 550 1.43 14.66 3.93
C ALA A 550 1.76 15.82 4.91
N GLY A 551 2.29 15.47 6.09
CA GLY A 551 2.76 16.41 7.09
C GLY A 551 4.27 16.69 7.08
N ILE A 552 5.01 16.34 6.01
CA ILE A 552 6.49 16.41 5.96
C ILE A 552 7.04 17.83 6.22
N SER A 553 6.31 18.89 5.90
CA SER A 553 6.70 20.28 6.21
C SER A 553 6.69 20.59 7.71
N LYS A 554 6.02 19.78 8.53
CA LYS A 554 5.99 19.90 9.99
C LYS A 554 7.14 19.14 10.68
N TRP A 555 7.83 18.27 9.93
CA TRP A 555 8.93 17.49 10.49
C TRP A 555 10.15 18.36 10.77
N LYS A 556 10.73 18.17 11.95
CA LYS A 556 11.98 18.79 12.37
C LYS A 556 12.98 17.69 12.66
N PHE A 557 14.20 17.84 12.18
CA PHE A 557 15.28 16.90 12.40
C PHE A 557 16.48 17.64 12.98
N ASP A 558 16.79 17.37 14.26
CA ASP A 558 17.87 18.01 15.01
C ASP A 558 19.20 17.28 14.88
#